data_397c4da564f5391ec64a78dcebca8a0d
#
_entry.id   397c4da564f5391ec64a78dcebca8a0d
#
_cell.length_a   1.000
_cell.length_b   1.000
_cell.length_c   1.000
_cell.angle_alpha   90.00
_cell.angle_beta   90.00
_cell.angle_gamma   90.00
#
_symmetry.space_group_name_H-M   'P 1'
#
loop_
_entity.id
_entity.type
_entity.pdbx_description
1 polymer ?
#
loop_
_entity_poly.entity_id
_entity_poly.type
_entity_poly.pdbx_seq_one_letter_code
_entity_poly.pdbx_strand_id
1 'polypeptide(L)'
;MAMVSSGEPTQQVKQYAVEAGADLVGIASVEHLEEVIPTDWKPRRWLKEGESVVSFAIGALHGALACNDDNLKNYSNQLVLNNLDYTAYRVAKYIERLGHHAIVVPSGPPTDMHPPGTGMWGWISQRHVAVEAGLGQIGLNTSTLVPEFGPRVYFGCIITTMKLEPDPKLEGQLCLGEKCNLCIEACPTGALSVIKGEDGVSVGVNDKKKCQPNAQAWGLMTALRHIRDITVEADLARKLDLLFAEKTWHVWQSLITHVGIDGMCGVCLDICPVGKKRKLNSLNAKALAVHKNKEAFAERYRR
;
A
#
# COMPACT_ATOMS: atom_id res chain seq x y z
N MET A 1 -20.82 -22.49 19.14
CA MET A 1 -19.59 -22.35 19.92
C MET A 1 -18.56 -23.26 19.28
N ALA A 2 -17.68 -22.72 18.45
CA ALA A 2 -16.55 -23.50 17.92
C ALA A 2 -15.55 -23.72 19.07
N MET A 3 -15.12 -24.95 19.28
CA MET A 3 -14.14 -25.30 20.29
C MET A 3 -12.82 -24.57 20.01
N VAL A 4 -12.33 -23.83 21.01
CA VAL A 4 -11.00 -23.21 20.97
C VAL A 4 -10.00 -24.36 20.94
N SER A 5 -9.21 -24.46 19.87
CA SER A 5 -8.14 -25.45 19.78
C SER A 5 -7.10 -25.20 20.88
N SER A 6 -6.50 -26.27 21.41
CA SER A 6 -5.53 -26.24 22.52
C SER A 6 -4.13 -25.75 22.11
N GLY A 7 -4.01 -24.91 21.09
CA GLY A 7 -2.75 -24.33 20.62
C GLY A 7 -2.38 -23.05 21.36
N GLU A 8 -1.11 -22.61 21.24
CA GLU A 8 -0.67 -21.32 21.79
C GLU A 8 -1.51 -20.16 21.23
N PRO A 9 -1.84 -19.15 22.05
CA PRO A 9 -2.69 -18.01 21.64
C PRO A 9 -2.23 -17.34 20.36
N THR A 10 -0.94 -17.18 20.15
CA THR A 10 -0.34 -16.61 18.93
C THR A 10 -0.72 -17.41 17.69
N GLN A 11 -0.62 -18.74 17.74
CA GLN A 11 -0.95 -19.61 16.60
C GLN A 11 -2.44 -19.59 16.32
N GLN A 12 -3.29 -19.53 17.35
CA GLN A 12 -4.75 -19.42 17.17
C GLN A 12 -5.14 -18.12 16.46
N VAL A 13 -4.54 -16.98 16.85
CA VAL A 13 -4.78 -15.68 16.19
C VAL A 13 -4.31 -15.72 14.73
N LYS A 14 -3.12 -16.28 14.46
CA LYS A 14 -2.60 -16.42 13.10
C LYS A 14 -3.48 -17.30 12.23
N GLN A 15 -3.85 -18.46 12.73
CA GLN A 15 -4.75 -19.37 12.01
C GLN A 15 -6.08 -18.70 11.70
N TYR A 16 -6.68 -18.04 12.70
CA TYR A 16 -7.93 -17.32 12.50
C TYR A 16 -7.81 -16.21 11.44
N ALA A 17 -6.69 -15.50 11.39
CA ALA A 17 -6.45 -14.46 10.38
C ALA A 17 -6.37 -15.05 8.96
N VAL A 18 -5.73 -16.22 8.79
CA VAL A 18 -5.71 -16.96 7.50
C VAL A 18 -7.13 -17.42 7.12
N GLU A 19 -7.88 -17.98 8.05
CA GLU A 19 -9.28 -18.40 7.84
C GLU A 19 -10.20 -17.20 7.53
N ALA A 20 -9.87 -16.02 8.07
CA ALA A 20 -10.58 -14.77 7.79
C ALA A 20 -10.25 -14.15 6.41
N GLY A 21 -9.20 -14.65 5.72
CA GLY A 21 -8.88 -14.28 4.34
C GLY A 21 -7.48 -13.69 4.13
N ALA A 22 -6.59 -13.70 5.14
CA ALA A 22 -5.20 -13.29 4.95
C ALA A 22 -4.40 -14.35 4.19
N ASP A 23 -3.56 -13.92 3.24
CA ASP A 23 -2.60 -14.82 2.58
C ASP A 23 -1.35 -15.03 3.45
N LEU A 24 -0.92 -13.99 4.18
CA LEU A 24 0.23 -14.02 5.09
C LEU A 24 -0.13 -13.33 6.40
N VAL A 25 0.44 -13.82 7.51
CA VAL A 25 0.23 -13.26 8.85
C VAL A 25 1.54 -13.28 9.61
N GLY A 26 1.84 -12.18 10.31
CA GLY A 26 2.98 -12.07 11.21
C GLY A 26 2.66 -11.19 12.41
N ILE A 27 3.44 -11.34 13.47
CA ILE A 27 3.30 -10.61 14.72
C ILE A 27 4.51 -9.72 14.93
N ALA A 28 4.31 -8.46 15.27
CA ALA A 28 5.36 -7.55 15.72
C ALA A 28 5.10 -7.08 17.14
N SER A 29 6.19 -6.93 17.93
CA SER A 29 6.13 -6.34 19.26
C SER A 29 5.85 -4.83 19.16
N VAL A 30 4.91 -4.32 19.94
CA VAL A 30 4.66 -2.88 20.04
C VAL A 30 5.89 -2.18 20.62
N GLU A 31 6.52 -2.74 21.65
CA GLU A 31 7.72 -2.17 22.25
C GLU A 31 8.83 -1.95 21.23
N HIS A 32 9.12 -2.96 20.42
CA HIS A 32 10.11 -2.84 19.35
C HIS A 32 9.70 -1.84 18.25
N LEU A 33 8.42 -1.81 17.86
CA LEU A 33 7.92 -0.85 16.88
C LEU A 33 8.03 0.61 17.36
N GLU A 34 7.88 0.86 18.67
CA GLU A 34 8.09 2.20 19.25
C GLU A 34 9.53 2.71 19.08
N GLU A 35 10.50 1.80 18.98
CA GLU A 35 11.90 2.14 18.77
C GLU A 35 12.22 2.36 17.29
N VAL A 36 11.75 1.48 16.41
CA VAL A 36 12.20 1.42 15.00
C VAL A 36 11.38 2.25 14.03
N ILE A 37 10.13 2.58 14.35
CA ILE A 37 9.31 3.44 13.46
C ILE A 37 9.84 4.88 13.54
N PRO A 38 10.28 5.46 12.40
CA PRO A 38 10.97 6.75 12.39
C PRO A 38 10.05 7.97 12.47
N THR A 39 8.78 7.76 12.78
CA THR A 39 7.75 8.81 12.81
C THR A 39 6.97 8.76 14.11
N ASP A 40 6.19 9.80 14.40
CA ASP A 40 5.29 9.85 15.57
C ASP A 40 4.04 8.98 15.40
N TRP A 41 3.86 8.34 14.23
CA TRP A 41 2.75 7.42 13.95
C TRP A 41 3.08 6.01 14.44
N LYS A 42 3.19 5.89 15.77
CA LYS A 42 3.57 4.68 16.50
C LYS A 42 2.35 4.01 17.11
N PRO A 43 2.39 2.70 17.41
CA PRO A 43 1.23 1.96 17.91
C PRO A 43 0.62 2.55 19.18
N ARG A 44 1.43 2.94 20.17
CA ARG A 44 0.95 3.46 21.47
C ARG A 44 0.28 4.82 21.39
N ARG A 45 0.43 5.52 20.28
CA ARG A 45 -0.35 6.73 20.00
C ARG A 45 -1.86 6.42 19.93
N TRP A 46 -2.22 5.24 19.47
CA TRP A 46 -3.59 4.82 19.18
C TRP A 46 -4.14 3.90 20.25
N LEU A 47 -3.30 3.00 20.77
CA LEU A 47 -3.65 2.11 21.89
C LEU A 47 -2.50 2.12 22.89
N LYS A 48 -2.66 2.88 23.97
CA LYS A 48 -1.60 3.14 24.95
C LYS A 48 -1.06 1.86 25.58
N GLU A 49 -1.95 0.92 25.86
CA GLU A 49 -1.66 -0.39 26.47
C GLU A 49 -1.38 -1.47 25.41
N GLY A 50 -1.11 -1.06 24.16
CA GLY A 50 -0.79 -2.00 23.09
C GLY A 50 0.48 -2.80 23.39
N GLU A 51 0.40 -4.12 23.18
CA GLU A 51 1.48 -5.08 23.38
C GLU A 51 1.96 -5.67 22.06
N SER A 52 1.03 -5.95 21.13
CA SER A 52 1.34 -6.57 19.85
C SER A 52 0.63 -5.90 18.69
N VAL A 53 1.24 -5.99 17.51
CA VAL A 53 0.59 -5.66 16.23
C VAL A 53 0.52 -6.96 15.42
N VAL A 54 -0.69 -7.36 15.04
CA VAL A 54 -0.90 -8.44 14.07
C VAL A 54 -0.91 -7.82 12.68
N SER A 55 0.09 -8.13 11.87
CA SER A 55 0.19 -7.73 10.47
C SER A 55 -0.27 -8.86 9.58
N PHE A 56 -1.04 -8.55 8.57
CA PHE A 56 -1.45 -9.52 7.56
C PHE A 56 -1.40 -8.89 6.18
N ALA A 57 -1.27 -9.74 5.18
CA ALA A 57 -1.13 -9.33 3.80
C ALA A 57 -2.07 -10.13 2.89
N ILE A 58 -2.54 -9.46 1.83
CA ILE A 58 -3.29 -10.07 0.72
C ILE A 58 -2.62 -9.69 -0.58
N GLY A 59 -2.33 -10.70 -1.42
CA GLY A 59 -1.74 -10.50 -2.74
C GLY A 59 -2.72 -9.87 -3.72
N ALA A 60 -2.20 -9.01 -4.61
CA ALA A 60 -3.00 -8.45 -5.70
C ALA A 60 -3.42 -9.52 -6.71
N LEU A 61 -4.59 -9.35 -7.31
CA LEU A 61 -5.09 -10.25 -8.34
C LEU A 61 -4.22 -10.15 -9.62
N HIS A 62 -3.66 -11.27 -10.07
CA HIS A 62 -2.83 -11.29 -11.27
C HIS A 62 -3.58 -10.84 -12.53
N GLY A 63 -4.87 -11.18 -12.67
CA GLY A 63 -5.70 -10.71 -13.76
C GLY A 63 -5.86 -9.19 -13.76
N ALA A 64 -6.00 -8.58 -12.58
CA ALA A 64 -6.08 -7.13 -12.43
C ALA A 64 -4.75 -6.45 -12.81
N LEU A 65 -3.62 -7.02 -12.37
CA LEU A 65 -2.29 -6.52 -12.76
C LEU A 65 -2.05 -6.63 -14.27
N ALA A 66 -2.63 -7.64 -14.93
CA ALA A 66 -2.55 -7.86 -16.38
C ALA A 66 -3.52 -6.98 -17.18
N CYS A 67 -4.50 -6.36 -16.52
CA CYS A 67 -5.52 -5.57 -17.17
C CYS A 67 -4.93 -4.32 -17.83
N ASN A 68 -5.42 -3.97 -19.03
CA ASN A 68 -5.03 -2.76 -19.74
C ASN A 68 -5.84 -1.53 -19.31
N ASP A 69 -6.87 -1.73 -18.50
CA ASP A 69 -7.73 -0.67 -18.00
C ASP A 69 -7.39 -0.35 -16.55
N ASP A 70 -7.01 0.90 -16.32
CA ASP A 70 -6.57 1.34 -15.00
C ASP A 70 -7.73 1.39 -14.00
N ASN A 71 -8.97 1.60 -14.43
CA ASN A 71 -10.14 1.61 -13.54
C ASN A 71 -10.44 0.21 -13.02
N LEU A 72 -10.42 -0.81 -13.88
CA LEU A 72 -10.62 -2.21 -13.47
C LEU A 72 -9.49 -2.69 -12.55
N LYS A 73 -8.24 -2.30 -12.86
CA LYS A 73 -7.08 -2.58 -11.99
C LYS A 73 -7.28 -1.96 -10.61
N ASN A 74 -7.63 -0.68 -10.56
CA ASN A 74 -7.81 0.04 -9.29
C ASN A 74 -9.04 -0.44 -8.51
N TYR A 75 -10.12 -0.79 -9.19
CA TYR A 75 -11.27 -1.41 -8.54
C TYR A 75 -10.89 -2.72 -7.84
N SER A 76 -10.09 -3.55 -8.51
CA SER A 76 -9.58 -4.80 -7.93
C SER A 76 -8.67 -4.55 -6.73
N ASN A 77 -7.81 -3.51 -6.79
CA ASN A 77 -6.97 -3.11 -5.67
C ASN A 77 -7.83 -2.63 -4.48
N GLN A 78 -8.89 -1.85 -4.75
CA GLN A 78 -9.82 -1.42 -3.70
C GLN A 78 -10.51 -2.60 -3.02
N LEU A 79 -10.87 -3.64 -3.77
CA LEU A 79 -11.42 -4.86 -3.18
C LEU A 79 -10.41 -5.58 -2.28
N VAL A 80 -9.13 -5.57 -2.62
CA VAL A 80 -8.08 -6.11 -1.74
C VAL A 80 -8.00 -5.33 -0.43
N LEU A 81 -8.01 -3.98 -0.49
CA LEU A 81 -8.01 -3.13 0.71
C LEU A 81 -9.25 -3.36 1.57
N ASN A 82 -10.43 -3.42 0.97
CA ASN A 82 -11.66 -3.73 1.69
C ASN A 82 -11.61 -5.11 2.38
N ASN A 83 -11.07 -6.13 1.69
CA ASN A 83 -10.90 -7.45 2.29
C ASN A 83 -9.90 -7.44 3.45
N LEU A 84 -8.83 -6.65 3.37
CA LEU A 84 -7.91 -6.44 4.48
C LEU A 84 -8.63 -5.85 5.70
N ASP A 85 -9.43 -4.81 5.50
CA ASP A 85 -10.18 -4.16 6.59
C ASP A 85 -11.23 -5.11 7.19
N TYR A 86 -11.93 -5.92 6.37
CA TYR A 86 -12.85 -6.95 6.86
C TYR A 86 -12.12 -8.07 7.61
N THR A 87 -10.96 -8.49 7.13
CA THR A 87 -10.11 -9.46 7.82
C THR A 87 -9.66 -8.91 9.17
N ALA A 88 -9.17 -7.66 9.19
CA ALA A 88 -8.78 -6.95 10.40
C ALA A 88 -9.93 -6.90 11.42
N TYR A 89 -11.12 -6.50 10.97
CA TYR A 89 -12.29 -6.44 11.84
C TYR A 89 -12.64 -7.81 12.45
N ARG A 90 -12.60 -8.89 11.66
CA ARG A 90 -12.87 -10.25 12.15
C ARG A 90 -11.84 -10.69 13.18
N VAL A 91 -10.55 -10.44 12.91
CA VAL A 91 -9.46 -10.79 13.85
C VAL A 91 -9.56 -9.97 15.12
N ALA A 92 -9.83 -8.66 15.03
CA ALA A 92 -10.05 -7.81 16.19
C ALA A 92 -11.22 -8.31 17.05
N LYS A 93 -12.36 -8.66 16.43
CA LYS A 93 -13.50 -9.26 17.13
C LYS A 93 -13.17 -10.60 17.79
N TYR A 94 -12.30 -11.40 17.18
CA TYR A 94 -11.83 -12.65 17.78
C TYR A 94 -11.01 -12.36 19.05
N ILE A 95 -10.05 -11.44 18.97
CA ILE A 95 -9.20 -11.03 20.09
C ILE A 95 -10.04 -10.43 21.23
N GLU A 96 -11.05 -9.60 20.92
CA GLU A 96 -11.96 -9.05 21.93
C GLU A 96 -12.77 -10.12 22.67
N ARG A 97 -13.16 -11.20 21.98
CA ARG A 97 -13.82 -12.35 22.63
C ARG A 97 -12.91 -13.11 23.59
N LEU A 98 -11.59 -12.97 23.40
CA LEU A 98 -10.60 -13.51 24.33
C LEU A 98 -10.32 -12.58 25.51
N GLY A 99 -11.00 -11.43 25.61
CA GLY A 99 -10.91 -10.49 26.74
C GLY A 99 -9.86 -9.39 26.58
N HIS A 100 -9.32 -9.20 25.37
CA HIS A 100 -8.33 -8.15 25.05
C HIS A 100 -8.95 -7.03 24.21
N HIS A 101 -8.33 -5.88 24.18
CA HIS A 101 -8.70 -4.79 23.26
C HIS A 101 -7.95 -4.91 21.93
N ALA A 102 -8.62 -4.50 20.84
CA ALA A 102 -8.01 -4.47 19.53
C ALA A 102 -8.51 -3.26 18.72
N ILE A 103 -7.60 -2.58 18.02
CA ILE A 103 -7.89 -1.47 17.12
C ILE A 103 -7.52 -1.87 15.71
N VAL A 104 -8.49 -1.78 14.79
CA VAL A 104 -8.24 -1.94 13.35
C VAL A 104 -7.54 -0.67 12.84
N VAL A 105 -6.43 -0.85 12.15
CA VAL A 105 -5.76 0.21 11.41
C VAL A 105 -6.22 0.16 9.97
N PRO A 106 -6.81 1.22 9.41
CA PRO A 106 -7.26 1.22 8.03
C PRO A 106 -6.14 0.85 7.04
N SER A 107 -6.41 -0.06 6.12
CA SER A 107 -5.47 -0.50 5.08
C SER A 107 -5.34 0.53 3.96
N GLY A 108 -6.39 1.30 3.73
CA GLY A 108 -6.49 2.44 2.83
C GLY A 108 -7.14 3.65 3.51
N PRO A 109 -7.88 4.50 2.78
CA PRO A 109 -8.65 5.58 3.41
C PRO A 109 -9.67 5.04 4.42
N PRO A 110 -9.88 5.77 5.56
CA PRO A 110 -9.37 7.11 5.87
C PRO A 110 -7.90 7.12 6.27
N THR A 111 -7.17 8.11 5.80
CA THR A 111 -5.76 8.35 6.16
C THR A 111 -5.64 9.61 7.03
N ASP A 112 -4.55 9.71 7.78
CA ASP A 112 -4.24 10.94 8.50
C ASP A 112 -3.90 12.04 7.47
N MET A 113 -4.73 13.08 7.46
CA MET A 113 -4.59 14.21 6.53
C MET A 113 -3.75 15.30 7.18
N HIS A 114 -2.46 15.26 6.92
CA HIS A 114 -1.57 16.33 7.34
C HIS A 114 -1.90 17.67 6.68
N PRO A 115 -1.37 18.78 7.24
CA PRO A 115 -1.51 20.10 6.66
C PRO A 115 -1.20 20.09 5.16
N PRO A 116 -1.87 20.96 4.36
CA PRO A 116 -1.72 20.98 2.92
C PRO A 116 -0.26 20.98 2.46
N GLY A 117 0.09 20.09 1.55
CA GLY A 117 1.44 19.99 0.98
C GLY A 117 2.33 18.88 1.58
N THR A 118 1.92 18.22 2.67
CA THR A 118 2.71 17.14 3.28
C THR A 118 2.29 15.73 2.85
N GLY A 119 1.12 15.61 2.20
CA GLY A 119 0.59 14.36 1.67
C GLY A 119 -0.29 13.59 2.66
N MET A 120 -0.74 12.42 2.23
CA MET A 120 -1.50 11.48 3.06
C MET A 120 -0.54 10.54 3.79
N TRP A 121 -0.84 10.28 5.06
CA TRP A 121 -0.09 9.38 5.91
C TRP A 121 -1.01 8.29 6.45
N GLY A 122 -0.53 7.05 6.47
CA GLY A 122 -1.23 5.99 7.20
C GLY A 122 -1.16 6.24 8.70
N TRP A 123 -2.13 5.73 9.44
CA TRP A 123 -2.21 5.83 10.91
C TRP A 123 -1.03 5.18 11.62
N ILE A 124 -0.41 4.21 10.96
CA ILE A 124 0.86 3.58 11.34
C ILE A 124 1.63 3.24 10.07
N SER A 125 2.94 3.11 10.17
CA SER A 125 3.74 2.65 9.03
C SER A 125 3.61 1.15 8.81
N GLN A 126 2.57 0.73 8.08
CA GLN A 126 2.32 -0.68 7.78
C GLN A 126 3.51 -1.39 7.12
N ARG A 127 4.36 -0.65 6.39
CA ARG A 127 5.59 -1.19 5.79
C ARG A 127 6.60 -1.62 6.86
N HIS A 128 6.84 -0.79 7.87
CA HIS A 128 7.71 -1.14 8.97
C HIS A 128 7.10 -2.27 9.81
N VAL A 129 5.80 -2.18 10.09
CA VAL A 129 5.08 -3.25 10.81
C VAL A 129 5.24 -4.59 10.09
N ALA A 130 5.05 -4.64 8.77
CA ALA A 130 5.18 -5.87 8.00
C ALA A 130 6.62 -6.43 8.01
N VAL A 131 7.64 -5.56 8.00
CA VAL A 131 9.05 -5.97 8.12
C VAL A 131 9.34 -6.54 9.51
N GLU A 132 8.92 -5.84 10.56
CA GLU A 132 9.14 -6.27 11.94
C GLU A 132 8.30 -7.50 12.33
N ALA A 133 7.20 -7.75 11.61
CA ALA A 133 6.40 -8.97 11.72
C ALA A 133 6.94 -10.13 10.84
N GLY A 134 8.14 -10.01 10.27
CA GLY A 134 8.77 -11.08 9.49
C GLY A 134 8.17 -11.33 8.10
N LEU A 135 7.24 -10.48 7.62
CA LEU A 135 6.55 -10.74 6.35
C LEU A 135 7.39 -10.39 5.12
N GLY A 136 8.37 -9.49 5.26
CA GLY A 136 9.16 -9.08 4.10
C GLY A 136 10.24 -8.05 4.40
N GLN A 137 10.72 -7.37 3.36
CA GLN A 137 11.78 -6.37 3.43
C GLN A 137 11.48 -5.17 2.56
N ILE A 138 11.91 -3.97 2.94
CA ILE A 138 11.75 -2.78 2.09
C ILE A 138 12.74 -2.82 0.94
N GLY A 139 12.24 -2.75 -0.29
CA GLY A 139 13.05 -2.70 -1.50
C GLY A 139 13.41 -1.28 -1.95
N LEU A 140 14.24 -1.16 -2.99
CA LEU A 140 14.60 0.13 -3.59
C LEU A 140 13.41 0.90 -4.16
N ASN A 141 12.30 0.24 -4.46
CA ASN A 141 11.03 0.87 -4.84
C ASN A 141 10.26 1.44 -3.63
N THR A 142 10.85 1.42 -2.45
CA THR A 142 10.26 1.84 -1.17
C THR A 142 9.01 1.08 -0.73
N SER A 143 8.69 -0.03 -1.38
CA SER A 143 7.60 -0.94 -1.00
C SER A 143 8.14 -2.15 -0.26
N THR A 144 7.31 -2.75 0.59
CA THR A 144 7.64 -4.02 1.23
C THR A 144 7.52 -5.14 0.21
N LEU A 145 8.59 -5.90 0.07
CA LEU A 145 8.67 -7.08 -0.79
C LEU A 145 8.43 -8.32 0.08
N VAL A 146 7.54 -9.19 -0.34
CA VAL A 146 7.35 -10.51 0.28
C VAL A 146 7.82 -11.61 -0.67
N PRO A 147 8.29 -12.76 -0.18
CA PRO A 147 8.80 -13.82 -1.05
C PRO A 147 7.80 -14.30 -2.10
N GLU A 148 6.52 -14.40 -1.73
CA GLU A 148 5.46 -14.97 -2.57
C GLU A 148 5.01 -14.01 -3.68
N PHE A 149 4.77 -12.74 -3.32
CA PHE A 149 4.11 -11.77 -4.19
C PHE A 149 5.06 -10.67 -4.68
N GLY A 150 6.27 -10.57 -4.11
CA GLY A 150 7.12 -9.41 -4.29
C GLY A 150 6.43 -8.15 -3.74
N PRO A 151 6.45 -7.03 -4.46
CA PRO A 151 5.76 -5.81 -4.03
C PRO A 151 4.25 -5.77 -4.41
N ARG A 152 3.73 -6.83 -5.03
CA ARG A 152 2.33 -6.91 -5.49
C ARG A 152 1.43 -7.47 -4.39
N VAL A 153 1.46 -6.81 -3.25
CA VAL A 153 0.80 -7.21 -2.01
C VAL A 153 0.37 -5.95 -1.24
N TYR A 154 -0.74 -6.05 -0.55
CA TYR A 154 -1.26 -5.01 0.34
C TYR A 154 -1.25 -5.51 1.77
N PHE A 155 -1.06 -4.60 2.71
CA PHE A 155 -0.95 -4.92 4.13
C PHE A 155 -2.08 -4.28 4.92
N GLY A 156 -2.54 -5.01 5.93
CA GLY A 156 -3.42 -4.53 6.99
C GLY A 156 -2.83 -4.90 8.34
N CYS A 157 -3.26 -4.22 9.38
CA CYS A 157 -2.87 -4.58 10.73
C CYS A 157 -3.90 -4.20 11.78
N ILE A 158 -3.78 -4.82 12.94
CA ILE A 158 -4.48 -4.45 14.16
C ILE A 158 -3.46 -4.25 15.28
N ILE A 159 -3.73 -3.28 16.16
CA ILE A 159 -2.98 -3.08 17.40
C ILE A 159 -3.81 -3.70 18.52
N THR A 160 -3.20 -4.49 19.41
CA THR A 160 -3.91 -5.17 20.49
C THR A 160 -3.17 -5.11 21.82
N THR A 161 -3.93 -5.15 22.93
CA THR A 161 -3.42 -5.37 24.27
C THR A 161 -3.07 -6.84 24.55
N MET A 162 -3.40 -7.75 23.62
CA MET A 162 -3.04 -9.15 23.73
C MET A 162 -1.55 -9.30 23.47
N LYS A 163 -0.82 -9.85 24.43
CA LYS A 163 0.59 -10.19 24.26
C LYS A 163 0.70 -11.46 23.43
N LEU A 164 1.27 -11.33 22.24
CA LEU A 164 1.52 -12.40 21.29
C LEU A 164 3.03 -12.54 21.08
N GLU A 165 3.49 -13.75 20.78
CA GLU A 165 4.90 -13.99 20.48
C GLU A 165 5.25 -13.37 19.13
N PRO A 166 6.23 -12.44 19.07
CA PRO A 166 6.61 -11.80 17.83
C PRO A 166 7.35 -12.76 16.90
N ASP A 167 7.12 -12.60 15.60
CA ASP A 167 7.85 -13.34 14.58
C ASP A 167 9.25 -12.77 14.36
N PRO A 168 10.22 -13.62 14.04
CA PRO A 168 11.56 -13.17 13.65
C PRO A 168 11.49 -12.43 12.30
N LYS A 169 12.37 -11.44 12.12
CA LYS A 169 12.52 -10.78 10.83
C LYS A 169 12.90 -11.78 9.73
N LEU A 170 12.45 -11.50 8.52
CA LEU A 170 12.80 -12.31 7.36
C LEU A 170 14.31 -12.26 7.13
N GLU A 171 14.94 -13.43 7.10
CA GLU A 171 16.36 -13.57 6.81
C GLU A 171 16.65 -13.51 5.29
N GLY A 172 17.91 -13.19 4.96
CA GLY A 172 18.36 -13.09 3.57
C GLY A 172 18.05 -11.74 2.93
N GLN A 173 18.17 -11.65 1.62
CA GLN A 173 17.95 -10.42 0.86
C GLN A 173 17.01 -10.69 -0.31
N LEU A 174 15.84 -10.03 -0.32
CA LEU A 174 14.86 -10.11 -1.42
C LEU A 174 15.19 -9.14 -2.55
N CYS A 175 15.48 -7.89 -2.22
CA CYS A 175 15.81 -6.88 -3.21
C CYS A 175 17.25 -7.06 -3.72
N LEU A 176 17.42 -7.18 -5.04
CA LEU A 176 18.74 -7.33 -5.66
C LEU A 176 19.58 -6.04 -5.60
N GLY A 177 19.03 -4.97 -5.04
CA GLY A 177 19.72 -3.69 -4.89
C GLY A 177 20.08 -3.04 -6.23
N GLU A 178 21.16 -2.29 -6.24
CA GLU A 178 21.65 -1.55 -7.42
C GLU A 178 22.01 -2.45 -8.63
N LYS A 179 22.21 -3.74 -8.41
CA LYS A 179 22.44 -4.70 -9.50
C LYS A 179 21.20 -4.91 -10.38
N CYS A 180 20.02 -4.56 -9.87
CA CYS A 180 18.76 -4.69 -10.59
C CYS A 180 18.27 -3.36 -11.17
N ASN A 181 18.13 -2.33 -10.36
CA ASN A 181 17.68 -0.94 -10.65
C ASN A 181 16.40 -0.78 -11.49
N LEU A 182 15.73 -1.87 -11.87
CA LEU A 182 14.57 -1.82 -12.78
C LEU A 182 13.47 -0.87 -12.32
N CYS A 183 13.17 -0.82 -11.02
CA CYS A 183 12.13 0.07 -10.48
C CYS A 183 12.52 1.55 -10.56
N ILE A 184 13.81 1.86 -10.44
CA ILE A 184 14.34 3.23 -10.54
C ILE A 184 14.28 3.69 -12.00
N GLU A 185 14.81 2.86 -12.91
CA GLU A 185 14.85 3.15 -14.35
C GLU A 185 13.45 3.24 -14.98
N ALA A 186 12.52 2.38 -14.51
CA ALA A 186 11.15 2.34 -15.02
C ALA A 186 10.27 3.46 -14.45
N CYS A 187 10.71 4.21 -13.43
CA CYS A 187 9.88 5.24 -12.81
C CYS A 187 9.55 6.36 -13.82
N PRO A 188 8.26 6.54 -14.22
CA PRO A 188 7.91 7.49 -15.28
C PRO A 188 8.13 8.94 -14.91
N THR A 189 8.17 9.26 -13.61
CA THR A 189 8.37 10.62 -13.09
C THR A 189 9.78 10.84 -12.55
N GLY A 190 10.64 9.81 -12.53
CA GLY A 190 11.95 9.90 -11.88
C GLY A 190 11.84 10.18 -10.37
N ALA A 191 10.76 9.74 -9.75
CA ALA A 191 10.53 9.94 -8.31
C ALA A 191 11.38 9.01 -7.43
N LEU A 192 11.82 7.86 -7.97
CA LEU A 192 12.63 6.91 -7.25
C LEU A 192 14.12 7.19 -7.47
N SER A 193 14.88 7.16 -6.41
CA SER A 193 16.34 7.28 -6.40
C SER A 193 16.94 6.38 -5.33
N VAL A 194 18.26 6.28 -5.30
CA VAL A 194 19.00 5.49 -4.32
C VAL A 194 19.97 6.42 -3.60
N ILE A 195 20.05 6.26 -2.29
CA ILE A 195 21.09 6.86 -1.47
C ILE A 195 21.88 5.76 -0.75
N LYS A 196 23.09 6.07 -0.34
CA LYS A 196 23.86 5.20 0.55
C LYS A 196 23.50 5.54 2.00
N GLY A 197 23.11 4.53 2.77
CA GLY A 197 23.02 4.64 4.23
C GLY A 197 24.40 4.80 4.87
N GLU A 198 24.42 5.13 6.14
CA GLU A 198 25.68 5.27 6.91
C GLU A 198 26.48 3.95 6.97
N ASP A 199 25.79 2.82 6.89
CA ASP A 199 26.34 1.47 6.82
C ASP A 199 26.79 1.06 5.40
N GLY A 200 26.69 1.97 4.41
CA GLY A 200 27.00 1.73 3.00
C GLY A 200 25.93 0.94 2.24
N VAL A 201 24.83 0.56 2.90
CA VAL A 201 23.70 -0.13 2.26
C VAL A 201 22.91 0.84 1.40
N SER A 202 22.47 0.36 0.23
CA SER A 202 21.66 1.16 -0.69
C SER A 202 20.20 1.20 -0.24
N VAL A 203 19.70 2.41 -0.01
CA VAL A 203 18.34 2.68 0.42
C VAL A 203 17.58 3.41 -0.68
N GLY A 204 16.40 2.89 -1.01
CA GLY A 204 15.50 3.56 -1.95
C GLY A 204 14.85 4.79 -1.33
N VAL A 205 14.76 5.85 -2.11
CA VAL A 205 14.08 7.10 -1.72
C VAL A 205 13.00 7.40 -2.75
N ASN A 206 11.82 7.81 -2.26
CA ASN A 206 10.70 8.22 -3.09
C ASN A 206 10.39 9.70 -2.87
N ASP A 207 10.64 10.52 -3.88
CA ASP A 207 10.16 11.90 -3.94
C ASP A 207 8.63 11.89 -4.13
N LYS A 208 7.91 12.03 -3.03
CA LYS A 208 6.44 12.00 -3.03
C LYS A 208 5.84 13.10 -3.90
N LYS A 209 6.48 14.28 -4.03
CA LYS A 209 5.98 15.38 -4.85
C LYS A 209 6.00 15.04 -6.34
N LYS A 210 7.01 14.26 -6.77
CA LYS A 210 7.08 13.74 -8.15
C LYS A 210 6.20 12.53 -8.37
N CYS A 211 6.11 11.62 -7.37
CA CYS A 211 5.35 10.38 -7.48
C CYS A 211 3.83 10.62 -7.45
N GLN A 212 3.36 11.44 -6.51
CA GLN A 212 1.94 11.58 -6.18
C GLN A 212 1.05 11.99 -7.37
N PRO A 213 1.41 12.97 -8.24
CA PRO A 213 0.56 13.33 -9.37
C PRO A 213 0.26 12.17 -10.32
N ASN A 214 1.20 11.23 -10.44
CA ASN A 214 1.06 10.04 -11.27
C ASN A 214 0.43 8.87 -10.51
N ALA A 215 0.80 8.70 -9.25
CA ALA A 215 0.27 7.63 -8.40
C ALA A 215 -1.20 7.88 -8.06
N GLN A 216 -1.60 9.13 -7.95
CA GLN A 216 -2.96 9.55 -7.61
C GLN A 216 -3.52 10.47 -8.70
N ALA A 217 -3.59 9.95 -9.92
CA ALA A 217 -4.14 10.69 -11.07
C ALA A 217 -5.62 11.09 -10.86
N TRP A 218 -6.33 10.35 -10.04
CA TRP A 218 -7.71 10.61 -9.61
C TRP A 218 -7.77 10.83 -8.10
N GLY A 219 -8.96 11.01 -7.55
CA GLY A 219 -9.16 11.18 -6.11
C GLY A 219 -9.15 12.63 -5.66
N LEU A 220 -9.05 12.83 -4.33
CA LEU A 220 -9.28 14.13 -3.68
C LEU A 220 -8.40 15.26 -4.21
N MET A 221 -7.09 15.03 -4.37
CA MET A 221 -6.17 16.09 -4.82
C MET A 221 -6.44 16.52 -6.27
N THR A 222 -6.87 15.60 -7.11
CA THR A 222 -7.29 15.93 -8.48
C THR A 222 -8.63 16.63 -8.50
N ALA A 223 -9.57 16.23 -7.63
CA ALA A 223 -10.84 16.93 -7.44
C ALA A 223 -10.63 18.37 -6.98
N LEU A 224 -9.77 18.60 -5.99
CA LEU A 224 -9.47 19.97 -5.51
C LEU A 224 -8.83 20.84 -6.60
N ARG A 225 -7.92 20.28 -7.39
CA ARG A 225 -7.35 20.99 -8.56
C ARG A 225 -8.43 21.31 -9.59
N HIS A 226 -9.30 20.38 -9.88
CA HIS A 226 -10.41 20.55 -10.80
C HIS A 226 -11.39 21.63 -10.34
N ILE A 227 -11.76 21.63 -9.06
CA ILE A 227 -12.59 22.68 -8.45
C ILE A 227 -11.91 24.04 -8.57
N ARG A 228 -10.61 24.12 -8.28
CA ARG A 228 -9.83 25.37 -8.47
C ARG A 228 -9.91 25.86 -9.91
N ASP A 229 -9.64 24.96 -10.88
CA ASP A 229 -9.60 25.34 -12.30
C ASP A 229 -10.96 25.86 -12.78
N ILE A 230 -12.08 25.25 -12.35
CA ILE A 230 -13.43 25.74 -12.60
C ILE A 230 -13.67 27.10 -11.91
N THR A 231 -13.19 27.26 -10.69
CA THR A 231 -13.44 28.47 -9.89
C THR A 231 -12.72 29.70 -10.48
N VAL A 232 -11.48 29.53 -10.95
CA VAL A 232 -10.68 30.63 -11.50
C VAL A 232 -10.99 30.94 -12.96
N GLU A 233 -11.65 30.04 -13.69
CA GLU A 233 -12.07 30.28 -15.07
C GLU A 233 -13.15 31.37 -15.11
N ALA A 234 -12.95 32.41 -15.89
CA ALA A 234 -13.88 33.54 -16.00
C ALA A 234 -14.89 33.34 -17.12
N ASP A 235 -14.52 32.64 -18.18
CA ASP A 235 -15.40 32.38 -19.33
C ASP A 235 -16.40 31.28 -19.02
N LEU A 236 -17.69 31.57 -19.16
CA LEU A 236 -18.78 30.64 -18.82
C LEU A 236 -18.75 29.39 -19.71
N ALA A 237 -18.47 29.53 -21.01
CA ALA A 237 -18.46 28.39 -21.91
C ALA A 237 -17.33 27.43 -21.55
N ARG A 238 -16.12 27.96 -21.32
CA ARG A 238 -14.97 27.16 -20.84
C ARG A 238 -15.22 26.53 -19.46
N LYS A 239 -15.90 27.25 -18.58
CA LYS A 239 -16.29 26.72 -17.27
C LYS A 239 -17.20 25.50 -17.40
N LEU A 240 -18.18 25.58 -18.31
CA LEU A 240 -19.08 24.47 -18.61
C LEU A 240 -18.33 23.30 -19.27
N ASP A 241 -17.42 23.57 -20.20
CA ASP A 241 -16.57 22.55 -20.82
C ASP A 241 -15.72 21.82 -19.77
N LEU A 242 -15.12 22.53 -18.83
CA LEU A 242 -14.40 21.92 -17.72
C LEU A 242 -15.29 21.07 -16.84
N LEU A 243 -16.51 21.56 -16.52
CA LEU A 243 -17.46 20.88 -15.64
C LEU A 243 -17.97 19.56 -16.24
N PHE A 244 -18.15 19.51 -17.57
CA PHE A 244 -18.68 18.36 -18.29
C PHE A 244 -17.62 17.56 -19.06
N ALA A 245 -16.34 17.89 -18.90
CA ALA A 245 -15.26 17.12 -19.51
C ALA A 245 -15.27 15.66 -19.03
N GLU A 246 -14.84 14.74 -19.90
CA GLU A 246 -14.70 13.32 -19.55
C GLU A 246 -13.86 13.10 -18.26
N LYS A 247 -12.79 13.88 -18.11
CA LYS A 247 -11.96 13.89 -16.89
C LYS A 247 -12.76 14.17 -15.61
N THR A 248 -13.80 14.99 -15.68
CA THR A 248 -14.64 15.33 -14.52
C THR A 248 -15.42 14.11 -14.05
N TRP A 249 -15.95 13.32 -14.97
CA TRP A 249 -16.63 12.08 -14.64
C TRP A 249 -15.73 11.10 -13.93
N HIS A 250 -14.49 10.95 -14.39
CA HIS A 250 -13.49 10.10 -13.74
C HIS A 250 -13.17 10.58 -12.32
N VAL A 251 -13.04 11.88 -12.10
CA VAL A 251 -12.83 12.47 -10.78
C VAL A 251 -13.99 12.16 -9.85
N TRP A 252 -15.23 12.43 -10.26
CA TRP A 252 -16.39 12.18 -9.43
C TRP A 252 -16.60 10.69 -9.16
N GLN A 253 -16.43 9.85 -10.16
CA GLN A 253 -16.52 8.40 -10.01
C GLN A 253 -15.50 7.89 -9.00
N SER A 254 -14.25 8.36 -9.05
CA SER A 254 -13.22 7.98 -8.11
C SER A 254 -13.54 8.36 -6.66
N LEU A 255 -14.15 9.54 -6.45
CA LEU A 255 -14.56 9.98 -5.12
C LEU A 255 -15.72 9.16 -4.55
N ILE A 256 -16.68 8.80 -5.40
CA ILE A 256 -17.87 8.03 -4.96
C ILE A 256 -17.51 6.56 -4.72
N THR A 257 -16.67 5.98 -5.54
CA THR A 257 -16.34 4.54 -5.50
C THR A 257 -15.04 4.24 -4.76
N HIS A 258 -14.31 5.26 -4.33
CA HIS A 258 -12.95 5.17 -3.75
C HIS A 258 -11.91 4.55 -4.70
N VAL A 259 -12.26 4.34 -5.96
CA VAL A 259 -11.35 3.79 -6.98
C VAL A 259 -10.34 4.86 -7.42
N GLY A 260 -9.05 4.52 -7.38
CA GLY A 260 -7.97 5.40 -7.83
C GLY A 260 -7.46 6.38 -6.77
N ILE A 261 -7.92 6.29 -5.51
CA ILE A 261 -7.40 7.08 -4.39
C ILE A 261 -6.02 6.58 -3.96
N ASP A 262 -5.81 5.26 -4.00
CA ASP A 262 -4.63 4.58 -3.41
C ASP A 262 -3.48 4.34 -4.39
N GLY A 263 -3.57 4.87 -5.58
CA GLY A 263 -2.48 4.81 -6.55
C GLY A 263 -2.81 4.01 -7.81
N MET A 264 -2.72 4.69 -8.93
CA MET A 264 -2.94 4.12 -10.26
C MET A 264 -1.63 3.71 -10.93
N CYS A 265 -0.52 4.36 -10.60
CA CYS A 265 0.79 4.03 -11.12
C CYS A 265 1.41 2.90 -10.31
N GLY A 266 1.44 1.71 -10.86
CA GLY A 266 2.09 0.52 -10.29
C GLY A 266 3.40 0.12 -10.98
N VAL A 267 3.99 0.95 -11.84
CA VAL A 267 5.12 0.57 -12.71
C VAL A 267 6.29 -0.02 -11.92
N CYS A 268 6.68 0.61 -10.81
CA CYS A 268 7.78 0.12 -9.97
C CYS A 268 7.45 -1.18 -9.22
N LEU A 269 6.19 -1.48 -9.03
CA LEU A 269 5.71 -2.73 -8.43
C LEU A 269 5.64 -3.84 -9.48
N ASP A 270 5.11 -3.52 -10.66
CA ASP A 270 4.89 -4.47 -11.74
C ASP A 270 6.21 -4.94 -12.37
N ILE A 271 7.20 -4.05 -12.50
CA ILE A 271 8.52 -4.36 -13.08
C ILE A 271 9.40 -5.20 -12.14
N CYS A 272 9.15 -5.19 -10.83
CA CYS A 272 9.97 -5.85 -9.84
C CYS A 272 10.02 -7.38 -10.07
N PRO A 273 11.22 -8.00 -10.15
CA PRO A 273 11.37 -9.43 -10.40
C PRO A 273 11.09 -10.28 -9.15
N VAL A 274 11.04 -9.70 -7.96
CA VAL A 274 10.79 -10.41 -6.69
C VAL A 274 9.37 -10.96 -6.66
N GLY A 275 9.20 -12.13 -6.08
CA GLY A 275 7.94 -12.87 -5.99
C GLY A 275 7.81 -13.98 -7.01
N LYS A 276 6.90 -14.93 -6.78
CA LYS A 276 6.67 -16.06 -7.69
C LYS A 276 6.21 -15.54 -9.05
N LYS A 277 7.04 -15.77 -10.06
CA LYS A 277 6.71 -15.51 -11.46
C LYS A 277 5.60 -16.48 -11.89
N ARG A 278 4.34 -16.12 -11.73
CA ARG A 278 3.34 -16.72 -12.62
C ARG A 278 3.67 -16.21 -14.03
N LYS A 279 3.72 -17.12 -15.01
CA LYS A 279 4.05 -16.83 -16.42
C LYS A 279 3.09 -15.80 -17.03
N LEU A 280 3.25 -14.55 -16.66
CA LEU A 280 2.60 -13.40 -17.27
C LEU A 280 3.68 -12.60 -18.01
N ASN A 281 4.29 -13.28 -19.00
CA ASN A 281 5.31 -12.71 -19.89
C ASN A 281 4.85 -11.40 -20.56
N SER A 282 3.54 -11.15 -20.61
CA SER A 282 2.96 -9.95 -21.21
C SER A 282 3.03 -8.71 -20.29
N LEU A 283 3.05 -8.87 -18.95
CA LEU A 283 3.06 -7.73 -18.01
C LEU A 283 4.41 -7.05 -17.95
N ASN A 284 5.48 -7.83 -17.78
CA ASN A 284 6.84 -7.29 -17.76
C ASN A 284 7.21 -6.67 -19.13
N ALA A 285 6.74 -7.25 -20.24
CA ALA A 285 6.93 -6.70 -21.56
C ALA A 285 6.16 -5.39 -21.76
N LYS A 286 4.95 -5.24 -21.19
CA LYS A 286 4.16 -4.01 -21.28
C LYS A 286 4.71 -2.92 -20.37
N ALA A 287 5.10 -3.22 -19.12
CA ALA A 287 5.78 -2.27 -18.25
C ALA A 287 7.07 -1.76 -18.88
N LEU A 288 7.85 -2.66 -19.50
CA LEU A 288 9.05 -2.30 -20.28
C LEU A 288 8.73 -1.49 -21.54
N ALA A 289 7.64 -1.80 -22.25
CA ALA A 289 7.20 -1.05 -23.42
C ALA A 289 6.69 0.36 -23.06
N VAL A 290 5.95 0.49 -21.97
CA VAL A 290 5.55 1.78 -21.40
C VAL A 290 6.79 2.59 -20.98
N HIS A 291 7.79 1.92 -20.40
CA HIS A 291 9.04 2.55 -20.01
C HIS A 291 9.86 3.05 -21.20
N LYS A 292 9.90 2.29 -22.31
CA LYS A 292 10.56 2.73 -23.55
C LYS A 292 9.85 3.92 -24.22
N ASN A 293 8.56 4.13 -23.91
CA ASN A 293 7.78 5.22 -24.47
C ASN A 293 7.27 6.16 -23.35
N LYS A 294 8.23 6.80 -22.64
CA LYS A 294 7.93 7.76 -21.56
C LYS A 294 7.00 8.89 -22.00
N GLU A 295 7.08 9.31 -23.27
CA GLU A 295 6.23 10.37 -23.83
C GLU A 295 4.78 9.92 -23.96
N ALA A 296 4.52 8.72 -24.49
CA ALA A 296 3.17 8.16 -24.60
C ALA A 296 2.53 7.89 -23.22
N PHE A 297 3.34 7.51 -22.22
CA PHE A 297 2.86 7.37 -20.85
C PHE A 297 2.49 8.73 -20.26
N ALA A 298 3.35 9.74 -20.39
CA ALA A 298 3.07 11.10 -19.92
C ALA A 298 1.86 11.72 -20.63
N GLU A 299 1.65 11.44 -21.90
CA GLU A 299 0.51 11.92 -22.70
C GLU A 299 -0.81 11.28 -22.26
N ARG A 300 -0.81 9.98 -21.92
CA ARG A 300 -1.98 9.25 -21.40
C ARG A 300 -2.56 9.86 -20.11
N TYR A 301 -1.70 10.47 -19.27
CA TYR A 301 -2.09 11.09 -18.01
C TYR A 301 -2.13 12.64 -18.04
N ARG A 302 -1.84 13.24 -19.18
CA ARG A 302 -2.00 14.69 -19.40
C ARG A 302 -3.37 15.09 -19.95
N ARG A 303 -4.16 14.13 -20.42
CA ARG A 303 -5.52 14.35 -20.93
C ARG A 303 -6.55 14.44 -19.82
#